data_6d91e2712b8e0beba3c3fc1889f5d9fe
#
_entry.id   6d91e2712b8e0beba3c3fc1889f5d9fe
#
_cell.length_a   1.000
_cell.length_b   1.000
_cell.length_c   1.000
_cell.angle_alpha   90.00
_cell.angle_beta   90.00
_cell.angle_gamma   90.00
#
_symmetry.space_group_name_H-M   'P 1'
#
loop_
_entity.id
_entity.type
_entity.pdbx_description
1 polymer ?
#
loop_
_entity_poly.entity_id
_entity_poly.type
_entity_poly.pdbx_seq_one_letter_code
_entity_poly.pdbx_strand_id
1 'polypeptide(L)'
;MQGGTPAFEAKICPPDELTARRRALPGPVVFTNGCFDILHRGHVTCLAQARALGGSLIVALNTDASVKRQGKGEDRPVNALEDRAAVIAALESVSLVTWFDTDTPLDLIKACTPDVLVKGGDWPVERIVGAAEVLARGGRVESIAFEHERSTTSLLRKIRSL
;
A
#
# COMPACT_ATOMS: atom_id res chain seq x y z
N MET A 1 0.40 0.49 -34.63
CA MET A 1 -0.64 0.15 -33.64
C MET A 1 -0.48 1.09 -32.47
N GLN A 2 -1.41 2.01 -32.26
CA GLN A 2 -1.44 2.81 -31.03
C GLN A 2 -1.88 1.86 -29.91
N GLY A 3 -0.95 1.45 -29.04
CA GLY A 3 -1.28 0.67 -27.87
C GLY A 3 -2.16 1.52 -26.94
N GLY A 4 -3.39 1.07 -26.70
CA GLY A 4 -4.25 1.71 -25.71
C GLY A 4 -3.60 1.70 -24.33
N THR A 5 -3.98 2.64 -23.46
CA THR A 5 -3.51 2.68 -22.05
C THR A 5 -3.73 1.31 -21.40
N PRO A 6 -2.69 0.73 -20.76
CA PRO A 6 -2.84 -0.56 -20.09
C PRO A 6 -3.96 -0.54 -19.03
N ALA A 7 -4.71 -1.62 -18.91
CA ALA A 7 -5.89 -1.68 -18.04
C ALA A 7 -5.57 -1.40 -16.56
N PHE A 8 -4.37 -1.73 -16.10
CA PHE A 8 -3.95 -1.48 -14.71
C PHE A 8 -3.81 0.01 -14.38
N GLU A 9 -3.52 0.87 -15.37
CA GLU A 9 -3.44 2.32 -15.16
C GLU A 9 -4.74 2.91 -14.61
N ALA A 10 -5.88 2.33 -14.97
CA ALA A 10 -7.18 2.74 -14.44
C ALA A 10 -7.32 2.54 -12.92
N LYS A 11 -6.45 1.73 -12.29
CA LYS A 11 -6.43 1.54 -10.84
C LYS A 11 -5.67 2.64 -10.11
N ILE A 12 -4.88 3.45 -10.80
CA ILE A 12 -4.11 4.55 -10.20
C ILE A 12 -5.07 5.71 -9.94
N CYS A 13 -5.15 6.14 -8.68
CA CYS A 13 -6.15 7.06 -8.17
C CYS A 13 -5.50 8.21 -7.41
N PRO A 14 -5.57 9.45 -7.89
CA PRO A 14 -5.14 10.61 -7.13
C PRO A 14 -5.83 10.68 -5.75
N PRO A 15 -5.15 11.15 -4.71
CA PRO A 15 -5.71 11.18 -3.34
C PRO A 15 -7.02 11.96 -3.22
N ASP A 16 -7.20 13.01 -3.98
CA ASP A 16 -8.42 13.84 -4.00
C ASP A 16 -9.63 13.12 -4.63
N GLU A 17 -9.40 12.11 -5.48
CA GLU A 17 -10.45 11.27 -6.06
C GLU A 17 -10.77 10.03 -5.23
N LEU A 18 -9.94 9.70 -4.24
CA LEU A 18 -10.00 8.43 -3.51
C LEU A 18 -11.37 8.18 -2.87
N THR A 19 -11.95 9.20 -2.21
CA THR A 19 -13.23 9.06 -1.52
C THR A 19 -14.37 8.69 -2.48
N ALA A 20 -14.40 9.31 -3.66
CA ALA A 20 -15.40 9.03 -4.69
C ALA A 20 -15.20 7.62 -5.27
N ARG A 21 -13.98 7.27 -5.63
CA ARG A 21 -13.66 5.98 -6.24
C ARG A 21 -13.84 4.81 -5.27
N ARG A 22 -13.52 5.02 -3.98
CA ARG A 22 -13.75 4.03 -2.93
C ARG A 22 -15.21 3.59 -2.84
N ARG A 23 -16.16 4.53 -3.01
CA ARG A 23 -17.59 4.24 -2.93
C ARG A 23 -18.08 3.27 -4.01
N ALA A 24 -17.39 3.19 -5.13
CA ALA A 24 -17.70 2.29 -6.23
C ALA A 24 -17.07 0.89 -6.07
N LEU A 25 -16.21 0.69 -5.07
CA LEU A 25 -15.55 -0.59 -4.84
C LEU A 25 -16.47 -1.58 -4.11
N PRO A 26 -16.43 -2.88 -4.49
CA PRO A 26 -17.07 -3.93 -3.72
C PRO A 26 -16.52 -3.97 -2.29
N GLY A 27 -17.42 -3.98 -1.30
CA GLY A 27 -17.03 -4.10 0.10
C GLY A 27 -16.90 -5.56 0.58
N PRO A 28 -16.32 -5.79 1.75
CA PRO A 28 -15.59 -4.82 2.59
C PRO A 28 -14.35 -4.26 1.90
N VAL A 29 -14.09 -2.97 2.08
CA VAL A 29 -12.91 -2.31 1.50
C VAL A 29 -11.74 -2.41 2.46
N VAL A 30 -10.67 -3.06 2.01
CA VAL A 30 -9.40 -3.21 2.75
C VAL A 30 -8.44 -2.09 2.35
N PHE A 31 -7.72 -1.55 3.31
CA PHE A 31 -6.69 -0.53 3.10
C PHE A 31 -5.37 -0.98 3.71
N THR A 32 -4.30 -0.82 2.97
CA THR A 32 -2.93 -0.96 3.47
C THR A 32 -2.03 0.11 2.88
N ASN A 33 -0.87 0.33 3.48
CA ASN A 33 0.10 1.31 3.01
C ASN A 33 1.53 0.80 3.12
N GLY A 34 2.41 1.41 2.36
CA GLY A 34 3.85 1.14 2.39
C GLY A 34 4.62 1.87 1.30
N CYS A 35 5.94 1.73 1.33
CA CYS A 35 6.80 2.30 0.28
C CYS A 35 6.78 1.46 -0.99
N PHE A 36 6.80 0.15 -0.86
CA PHE A 36 6.81 -0.81 -1.97
C PHE A 36 7.83 -0.44 -3.05
N ASP A 37 9.06 -0.18 -2.63
CA ASP A 37 10.10 0.34 -3.52
C ASP A 37 10.56 -0.69 -4.54
N ILE A 38 11.03 -1.84 -4.07
CA ILE A 38 11.36 -3.00 -4.91
C ILE A 38 10.50 -4.16 -4.44
N LEU A 39 9.61 -4.62 -5.32
CA LEU A 39 8.73 -5.73 -4.98
C LEU A 39 9.50 -7.05 -4.85
N HIS A 40 9.06 -7.82 -3.89
CA HIS A 40 9.51 -9.19 -3.67
C HIS A 40 8.32 -10.07 -3.23
N ARG A 41 8.55 -11.37 -3.16
CA ARG A 41 7.49 -12.34 -2.81
C ARG A 41 6.75 -11.98 -1.52
N GLY A 42 7.45 -11.46 -0.50
CA GLY A 42 6.84 -11.04 0.75
C GLY A 42 5.75 -9.98 0.57
N HIS A 43 6.00 -8.97 -0.27
CA HIS A 43 5.00 -7.95 -0.61
C HIS A 43 3.78 -8.55 -1.32
N VAL A 44 4.02 -9.34 -2.35
CA VAL A 44 2.93 -9.93 -3.18
C VAL A 44 2.05 -10.84 -2.33
N THR A 45 2.65 -11.68 -1.47
CA THR A 45 1.90 -12.57 -0.57
C THR A 45 1.08 -11.77 0.45
N CYS A 46 1.68 -10.76 1.09
CA CYS A 46 0.98 -9.92 2.06
C CYS A 46 -0.20 -9.16 1.42
N LEU A 47 -0.03 -8.63 0.21
CA LEU A 47 -1.11 -7.95 -0.51
C LEU A 47 -2.24 -8.92 -0.91
N ALA A 48 -1.92 -10.15 -1.31
CA ALA A 48 -2.91 -11.17 -1.60
C ALA A 48 -3.70 -11.58 -0.33
N GLN A 49 -3.01 -11.73 0.80
CA GLN A 49 -3.64 -12.02 2.09
C GLN A 49 -4.54 -10.86 2.55
N ALA A 50 -4.08 -9.62 2.40
CA ALA A 50 -4.88 -8.43 2.70
C ALA A 50 -6.16 -8.40 1.83
N ARG A 51 -6.04 -8.66 0.53
CA ARG A 51 -7.18 -8.72 -0.40
C ARG A 51 -8.20 -9.77 0.00
N ALA A 52 -7.77 -10.90 0.55
CA ALA A 52 -8.65 -11.97 0.99
C ALA A 52 -9.53 -11.59 2.20
N LEU A 53 -9.22 -10.49 2.90
CA LEU A 53 -10.02 -9.99 4.02
C LEU A 53 -11.25 -9.17 3.60
N GLY A 54 -11.39 -8.88 2.30
CA GLY A 54 -12.51 -8.08 1.81
C GLY A 54 -12.80 -8.23 0.33
N GLY A 55 -13.72 -7.42 -0.16
CA GLY A 55 -14.13 -7.37 -1.58
C GLY A 55 -13.15 -6.57 -2.45
N SER A 56 -12.39 -5.65 -1.87
CA SER A 56 -11.45 -4.78 -2.60
C SER A 56 -10.25 -4.42 -1.73
N LEU A 57 -9.11 -4.14 -2.36
CA LEU A 57 -7.88 -3.70 -1.69
C LEU A 57 -7.41 -2.36 -2.27
N ILE A 58 -7.29 -1.36 -1.40
CA ILE A 58 -6.63 -0.08 -1.67
C ILE A 58 -5.22 -0.12 -1.08
N VAL A 59 -4.24 0.23 -1.91
CA VAL A 59 -2.83 0.35 -1.49
C VAL A 59 -2.41 1.81 -1.58
N ALA A 60 -1.98 2.39 -0.47
CA ALA A 60 -1.46 3.75 -0.41
C ALA A 60 0.07 3.76 -0.32
N LEU A 61 0.70 4.48 -1.23
CA LEU A 61 2.15 4.57 -1.34
C LEU A 61 2.67 5.86 -0.70
N ASN A 62 3.78 5.78 0.02
CA ASN A 62 4.53 6.96 0.39
C ASN A 62 5.09 7.64 -0.87
N THR A 63 4.97 8.97 -1.01
CA THR A 63 5.68 9.72 -2.04
C THR A 63 7.19 9.57 -1.86
N ASP A 64 7.98 9.96 -2.86
CA ASP A 64 9.43 9.90 -2.78
C ASP A 64 9.96 10.74 -1.62
N ALA A 65 9.40 11.92 -1.39
CA ALA A 65 9.73 12.78 -0.27
C ALA A 65 9.38 12.13 1.08
N SER A 66 8.22 11.50 1.19
CA SER A 66 7.80 10.76 2.39
C SER A 66 8.73 9.58 2.69
N VAL A 67 9.16 8.82 1.66
CA VAL A 67 10.14 7.74 1.82
C VAL A 67 11.47 8.24 2.36
N LYS A 68 11.97 9.36 1.82
CA LYS A 68 13.23 9.98 2.27
C LYS A 68 13.18 10.38 3.75
N ARG A 69 12.07 10.94 4.21
CA ARG A 69 11.89 11.30 5.62
C ARG A 69 11.88 10.10 6.58
N GLN A 70 11.66 8.89 6.09
CA GLN A 70 11.70 7.67 6.92
C GLN A 70 13.11 7.18 7.25
N GLY A 71 14.15 7.82 6.75
CA GLY A 71 15.54 7.50 7.09
C GLY A 71 16.03 6.12 6.62
N LYS A 72 15.46 5.60 5.53
CA LYS A 72 15.86 4.28 4.97
C LYS A 72 17.13 4.30 4.13
N GLY A 73 17.81 5.46 4.04
CA GLY A 73 19.00 5.70 3.23
C GLY A 73 18.77 6.79 2.18
N GLU A 74 19.84 7.51 1.82
CA GLU A 74 19.78 8.62 0.86
C GLU A 74 19.42 8.18 -0.56
N ASP A 75 19.72 6.93 -0.89
CA ASP A 75 19.44 6.28 -2.17
C ASP A 75 18.02 5.69 -2.27
N ARG A 76 17.16 5.98 -1.31
CA ARG A 76 15.76 5.51 -1.28
C ARG A 76 14.76 6.66 -1.49
N PRO A 77 13.70 6.47 -2.28
CA PRO A 77 13.37 5.23 -3.00
C PRO A 77 14.27 5.03 -4.23
N VAL A 78 14.45 3.77 -4.65
CA VAL A 78 15.14 3.42 -5.91
C VAL A 78 14.23 3.70 -7.09
N ASN A 79 12.95 3.34 -6.98
CA ASN A 79 11.93 3.60 -7.99
C ASN A 79 11.10 4.83 -7.61
N ALA A 80 10.86 5.71 -8.57
CA ALA A 80 9.97 6.85 -8.40
C ALA A 80 8.52 6.40 -8.12
N LEU A 81 7.72 7.27 -7.51
CA LEU A 81 6.33 6.99 -7.16
C LEU A 81 5.52 6.44 -8.34
N GLU A 82 5.67 7.03 -9.52
CA GLU A 82 4.94 6.63 -10.72
C GLU A 82 5.21 5.18 -11.10
N ASP A 83 6.47 4.75 -11.08
CA ASP A 83 6.88 3.38 -11.37
C ASP A 83 6.37 2.41 -10.30
N ARG A 84 6.48 2.79 -9.02
CA ARG A 84 5.98 1.98 -7.90
C ARG A 84 4.46 1.81 -7.98
N ALA A 85 3.74 2.87 -8.30
CA ALA A 85 2.28 2.83 -8.45
C ALA A 85 1.86 1.93 -9.61
N ALA A 86 2.51 2.02 -10.77
CA ALA A 86 2.23 1.16 -11.92
C ALA A 86 2.45 -0.32 -11.61
N VAL A 87 3.57 -0.66 -10.97
CA VAL A 87 3.89 -2.05 -10.60
C VAL A 87 2.89 -2.62 -9.59
N ILE A 88 2.51 -1.85 -8.57
CA ILE A 88 1.48 -2.26 -7.59
C ILE A 88 0.11 -2.38 -8.26
N ALA A 89 -0.27 -1.45 -9.14
CA ALA A 89 -1.54 -1.49 -9.85
C ALA A 89 -1.68 -2.72 -10.75
N ALA A 90 -0.58 -3.22 -11.30
CA ALA A 90 -0.56 -4.41 -12.14
C ALA A 90 -0.84 -5.72 -11.37
N LEU A 91 -0.76 -5.71 -10.04
CA LEU A 91 -1.06 -6.90 -9.24
C LEU A 91 -2.57 -7.21 -9.24
N GLU A 92 -2.89 -8.50 -9.39
CA GLU A 92 -4.29 -8.98 -9.39
C GLU A 92 -5.03 -8.63 -8.10
N SER A 93 -4.34 -8.72 -6.95
CA SER A 93 -4.91 -8.47 -5.63
C SER A 93 -5.30 -7.01 -5.38
N VAL A 94 -4.79 -6.07 -6.16
CA VAL A 94 -4.95 -4.63 -5.93
C VAL A 94 -6.12 -4.07 -6.75
N SER A 95 -7.02 -3.34 -6.08
CA SER A 95 -8.18 -2.68 -6.70
C SER A 95 -7.92 -1.21 -7.02
N LEU A 96 -7.28 -0.47 -6.12
CA LEU A 96 -6.83 0.92 -6.32
C LEU A 96 -5.46 1.14 -5.71
N VAL A 97 -4.69 2.02 -6.35
CA VAL A 97 -3.42 2.55 -5.83
C VAL A 97 -3.56 4.06 -5.67
N THR A 98 -3.17 4.57 -4.53
CA THR A 98 -3.10 6.00 -4.23
C THR A 98 -1.80 6.33 -3.51
N TRP A 99 -1.60 7.57 -3.08
CA TRP A 99 -0.38 7.99 -2.39
C TRP A 99 -0.63 9.07 -1.34
N PHE A 100 0.35 9.29 -0.48
CA PHE A 100 0.35 10.35 0.53
C PHE A 100 1.77 10.89 0.72
N ASP A 101 1.87 12.18 1.03
CA ASP A 101 3.16 12.88 1.25
C ASP A 101 3.48 13.12 2.72
N THR A 102 2.56 12.87 3.61
CA THR A 102 2.74 12.98 5.06
C THR A 102 3.60 11.83 5.62
N ASP A 103 4.04 11.95 6.87
CA ASP A 103 4.82 10.88 7.52
C ASP A 103 4.00 9.63 7.80
N THR A 104 2.68 9.79 7.95
CA THR A 104 1.73 8.69 8.16
C THR A 104 0.51 8.84 7.24
N PRO A 105 -0.20 7.74 6.92
CA PRO A 105 -1.38 7.78 6.06
C PRO A 105 -2.68 8.16 6.81
N LEU A 106 -2.60 8.76 8.01
CA LEU A 106 -3.77 8.96 8.89
C LEU A 106 -4.91 9.73 8.22
N ASP A 107 -4.59 10.86 7.59
CA ASP A 107 -5.62 11.70 6.94
C ASP A 107 -6.27 10.97 5.78
N LEU A 108 -5.49 10.20 5.04
CA LEU A 108 -5.98 9.38 3.94
C LEU A 108 -6.91 8.25 4.44
N ILE A 109 -6.56 7.60 5.55
CA ILE A 109 -7.40 6.58 6.21
C ILE A 109 -8.71 7.19 6.68
N LYS A 110 -8.68 8.39 7.29
CA LYS A 110 -9.88 9.11 7.71
C LYS A 110 -10.79 9.47 6.53
N ALA A 111 -10.23 9.94 5.43
CA ALA A 111 -10.98 10.28 4.22
C ALA A 111 -11.54 9.03 3.51
N CYS A 112 -10.74 7.98 3.42
CA CYS A 112 -11.11 6.72 2.76
C CYS A 112 -12.17 5.93 3.54
N THR A 113 -12.17 6.02 4.87
CA THR A 113 -13.06 5.24 5.76
C THR A 113 -13.08 3.73 5.40
N PRO A 114 -11.93 3.03 5.42
CA PRO A 114 -11.90 1.62 5.07
C PRO A 114 -12.66 0.77 6.10
N ASP A 115 -13.16 -0.38 5.67
CA ASP A 115 -13.82 -1.36 6.53
C ASP A 115 -12.79 -2.22 7.29
N VAL A 116 -11.64 -2.47 6.64
CA VAL A 116 -10.53 -3.24 7.19
C VAL A 116 -9.22 -2.48 6.96
N LEU A 117 -8.46 -2.26 8.02
CA LEU A 117 -7.12 -1.69 7.97
C LEU A 117 -6.10 -2.80 8.18
N VAL A 118 -5.15 -2.91 7.26
CA VAL A 118 -4.10 -3.94 7.31
C VAL A 118 -2.72 -3.31 7.44
N LYS A 119 -1.91 -3.84 8.33
CA LYS A 119 -0.47 -3.54 8.45
C LYS A 119 0.33 -4.81 8.21
N GLY A 120 1.26 -4.77 7.27
CA GLY A 120 2.23 -5.83 7.09
C GLY A 120 3.28 -5.83 8.21
N GLY A 121 3.61 -6.99 8.72
CA GLY A 121 4.50 -7.19 9.86
C GLY A 121 3.76 -7.58 11.13
N ASP A 122 4.52 -7.90 12.16
CA ASP A 122 3.97 -8.26 13.48
C ASP A 122 3.86 -7.00 14.35
N TRP A 123 2.72 -6.33 14.28
CA TRP A 123 2.46 -5.08 14.97
C TRP A 123 1.31 -5.24 15.98
N PRO A 124 1.46 -4.72 17.20
CA PRO A 124 0.32 -4.55 18.10
C PRO A 124 -0.72 -3.64 17.45
N VAL A 125 -1.99 -4.04 17.45
CA VAL A 125 -3.09 -3.30 16.80
C VAL A 125 -3.13 -1.84 17.24
N GLU A 126 -2.89 -1.58 18.52
CA GLU A 126 -2.93 -0.26 19.13
C GLU A 126 -1.85 0.70 18.58
N ARG A 127 -0.80 0.15 17.98
CA ARG A 127 0.31 0.91 17.37
C ARG A 127 0.14 1.16 15.88
N ILE A 128 -0.88 0.57 15.28
CA ILE A 128 -1.16 0.76 13.84
C ILE A 128 -1.84 2.12 13.66
N VAL A 129 -1.21 2.97 12.86
CA VAL A 129 -1.76 4.30 12.53
C VAL A 129 -3.13 4.15 11.89
N GLY A 130 -4.14 4.86 12.42
CA GLY A 130 -5.53 4.79 11.95
C GLY A 130 -6.35 3.68 12.59
N ALA A 131 -5.76 2.83 13.44
CA ALA A 131 -6.49 1.74 14.09
C ALA A 131 -7.65 2.24 14.95
N ALA A 132 -7.43 3.27 15.77
CA ALA A 132 -8.46 3.84 16.63
C ALA A 132 -9.66 4.36 15.82
N GLU A 133 -9.41 5.02 14.69
CA GLU A 133 -10.41 5.57 13.81
C GLU A 133 -11.25 4.47 13.13
N VAL A 134 -10.59 3.41 12.67
CA VAL A 134 -11.26 2.29 12.00
C VAL A 134 -12.10 1.50 13.01
N LEU A 135 -11.56 1.18 14.18
CA LEU A 135 -12.27 0.45 15.24
C LEU A 135 -13.47 1.25 15.78
N ALA A 136 -13.34 2.57 15.96
CA ALA A 136 -14.42 3.43 16.42
C ALA A 136 -15.65 3.44 15.49
N ARG A 137 -15.44 3.13 14.20
CA ARG A 137 -16.51 2.99 13.20
C ARG A 137 -17.06 1.56 13.07
N GLY A 138 -16.60 0.62 13.91
CA GLY A 138 -16.97 -0.79 13.81
C GLY A 138 -16.20 -1.57 12.74
N GLY A 139 -15.14 -1.01 12.19
CA GLY A 139 -14.23 -1.70 11.27
C GLY A 139 -13.30 -2.68 11.96
N ARG A 140 -12.42 -3.31 11.18
CA ARG A 140 -11.41 -4.28 11.67
C ARG A 140 -10.00 -3.78 11.39
N VAL A 141 -9.08 -4.17 12.24
CA VAL A 141 -7.65 -3.91 12.09
C VAL A 141 -6.90 -5.23 12.20
N GLU A 142 -6.08 -5.53 11.21
CA GLU A 142 -5.34 -6.78 11.10
C GLU A 142 -3.86 -6.51 10.89
N SER A 143 -3.03 -7.26 11.61
CA SER A 143 -1.59 -7.34 11.39
C SER A 143 -1.30 -8.63 10.64
N ILE A 144 -0.65 -8.54 9.49
CA ILE A 144 -0.29 -9.71 8.68
C ILE A 144 1.20 -9.95 8.81
N ALA A 145 1.58 -11.03 9.50
CA ALA A 145 2.97 -11.44 9.60
C ALA A 145 3.54 -11.80 8.23
N PHE A 146 4.81 -11.47 7.97
CA PHE A 146 5.47 -11.84 6.73
C PHE A 146 5.81 -13.33 6.73
N GLU A 147 5.25 -14.07 5.79
CA GLU A 147 5.55 -15.50 5.61
C GLU A 147 6.94 -15.74 5.00
N HIS A 148 7.48 -14.75 4.31
CA HIS A 148 8.77 -14.83 3.64
C HIS A 148 9.70 -13.76 4.20
N GLU A 149 10.84 -14.18 4.76
CA GLU A 149 11.91 -13.30 5.21
C GLU A 149 12.62 -12.65 4.01
N ARG A 150 11.98 -11.69 3.40
CA ARG A 150 12.50 -10.89 2.30
C ARG A 150 12.33 -9.41 2.63
N SER A 151 13.31 -8.61 2.26
CA SER A 151 13.23 -7.15 2.37
C SER A 151 13.92 -6.48 1.20
N THR A 152 13.45 -5.31 0.82
CA THR A 152 14.12 -4.47 -0.17
C THR A 152 15.57 -4.18 0.24
N THR A 153 15.81 -3.95 1.52
CA THR A 153 17.15 -3.71 2.07
C THR A 153 18.09 -4.90 1.85
N SER A 154 17.62 -6.13 2.11
CA SER A 154 18.43 -7.33 1.88
C SER A 154 18.71 -7.58 0.39
N LEU A 155 17.74 -7.27 -0.47
CA LEU A 155 17.89 -7.36 -1.92
C LEU A 155 18.94 -6.37 -2.44
N LEU A 156 18.87 -5.11 -2.02
CA LEU A 156 19.85 -4.08 -2.37
C LEU A 156 21.25 -4.43 -1.88
N ARG A 157 21.37 -4.97 -0.66
CA ARG A 157 22.66 -5.44 -0.14
C ARG A 157 23.25 -6.54 -1.01
N LYS A 158 22.43 -7.51 -1.42
CA LYS A 158 22.86 -8.58 -2.33
C LYS A 158 23.32 -8.05 -3.68
N ILE A 159 22.57 -7.13 -4.29
CA ILE A 159 22.93 -6.51 -5.57
C ILE A 159 24.26 -5.78 -5.47
N ARG A 160 24.51 -5.04 -4.38
CA ARG A 160 25.76 -4.31 -4.15
C ARG A 160 26.97 -5.20 -3.87
N SER A 161 26.75 -6.46 -3.52
CA SER A 161 27.82 -7.45 -3.27
C SER A 161 28.18 -8.28 -4.50
N LEU A 162 27.51 -8.07 -5.64
CA LEU A 162 27.84 -8.67 -6.93
C LEU A 162 28.89 -7.87 -7.68
#